data_1a3b872b8ec673bcf7cf7e9ce4aec05a
#
_entry.id   1a3b872b8ec673bcf7cf7e9ce4aec05a
#
_cell.length_a   1.000
_cell.length_b   1.000
_cell.length_c   1.000
_cell.angle_alpha   90.00
_cell.angle_beta   90.00
_cell.angle_gamma   90.00
#
_symmetry.space_group_name_H-M   'P 1'
#
loop_
_entity.id
_entity.type
_entity.pdbx_description
1 polymer ?
#
loop_
_entity_poly.entity_id
_entity_poly.type
_entity_poly.pdbx_seq_one_letter_code
_entity_poly.pdbx_strand_id
1 'polypeptide(L)'
;MLVHIPGLGSGTPATMVSIPRDSYLPIPGYGEDKVNAAFSLGGAPLLAQTVEQATGLHLDHYAEIGFDGFAALVDAVGGVRMCPAEPISDPLAGIDLPAGCQEFDGRNALGYVRSRATPRADLDRMINQRAFMSALLHRATSPEVLLNPLRWQPMARAATNSVAVDEDAHVWDLGRLAWAMHGDDMVTTTVPIGEFTGSDSGAVVVWDSDAAGRLFTALANDTTVPDDVIEKPQP
;
A
#
# COMPACT_ATOMS: atom_id res chain seq x y z
N MET A 1 -4.01 0.72 1.66
CA MET A 1 -2.84 0.42 2.53
C MET A 1 -2.89 1.37 3.71
N LEU A 2 -2.60 0.90 4.90
CA LEU A 2 -2.49 1.72 6.11
C LEU A 2 -1.00 1.78 6.49
N VAL A 3 -0.49 2.97 6.80
CA VAL A 3 0.89 3.14 7.26
C VAL A 3 0.85 3.74 8.65
N HIS A 4 1.43 3.03 9.60
CA HIS A 4 1.59 3.49 10.97
C HIS A 4 3.02 3.98 11.18
N ILE A 5 3.15 5.22 11.63
CA ILE A 5 4.42 5.84 11.98
C ILE A 5 4.43 6.06 13.48
N PRO A 6 5.20 5.29 14.24
CA PRO A 6 5.18 5.37 15.69
C PRO A 6 5.69 6.72 16.19
N GLY A 7 5.31 7.07 17.41
CA GLY A 7 5.74 8.29 18.07
C GLY A 7 7.27 8.34 18.22
N LEU A 8 7.81 9.56 18.23
CA LEU A 8 9.24 9.80 18.39
C LEU A 8 9.73 9.20 19.71
N GLY A 9 10.70 8.30 19.63
CA GLY A 9 11.30 7.66 20.80
C GLY A 9 10.67 6.33 21.23
N SER A 10 9.66 5.83 20.53
CA SER A 10 9.06 4.50 20.80
C SER A 10 10.07 3.35 20.59
N GLY A 11 11.03 3.52 19.67
CA GLY A 11 11.96 2.47 19.27
C GLY A 11 11.33 1.36 18.42
N THR A 12 10.06 1.50 18.05
CA THR A 12 9.36 0.58 17.15
C THR A 12 9.50 1.02 15.70
N PRO A 13 9.61 0.08 14.74
CA PRO A 13 9.67 0.41 13.33
C PRO A 13 8.31 0.88 12.78
N ALA A 14 8.33 1.67 11.70
CA ALA A 14 7.13 1.96 10.94
C ALA A 14 6.53 0.67 10.38
N THR A 15 5.20 0.61 10.32
CA THR A 15 4.49 -0.59 9.86
C THR A 15 3.54 -0.24 8.73
N MET A 16 3.64 -0.97 7.62
CA MET A 16 2.73 -0.88 6.49
C MET A 16 1.83 -2.10 6.44
N VAL A 17 0.53 -1.89 6.57
CA VAL A 17 -0.50 -2.93 6.53
C VAL A 17 -1.31 -2.84 5.24
N SER A 18 -1.28 -3.90 4.44
CA SER A 18 -2.15 -4.04 3.28
C SER A 18 -3.54 -4.48 3.73
N ILE A 19 -4.57 -3.73 3.33
CA ILE A 19 -5.97 -4.09 3.51
C ILE A 19 -6.49 -4.58 2.16
N PRO A 20 -6.91 -5.87 2.04
CA PRO A 20 -7.49 -6.38 0.80
C PRO A 20 -8.73 -5.55 0.41
N ARG A 21 -8.83 -5.20 -0.87
CA ARG A 21 -9.96 -4.41 -1.39
C ARG A 21 -11.32 -5.10 -1.20
N ASP A 22 -11.31 -6.42 -1.14
CA ASP A 22 -12.50 -7.25 -0.96
C ASP A 22 -12.74 -7.63 0.53
N SER A 23 -12.05 -6.95 1.48
CA SER A 23 -12.32 -7.08 2.92
C SER A 23 -13.77 -6.76 3.23
N TYR A 24 -14.48 -7.71 3.86
CA TYR A 24 -15.89 -7.58 4.20
C TYR A 24 -16.02 -6.87 5.54
N LEU A 25 -16.47 -5.63 5.51
CA LEU A 25 -16.46 -4.73 6.66
C LEU A 25 -17.80 -3.97 6.77
N PRO A 26 -18.21 -3.58 7.99
CA PRO A 26 -19.34 -2.70 8.17
C PRO A 26 -19.01 -1.29 7.65
N ILE A 27 -19.76 -0.85 6.62
CA ILE A 27 -19.65 0.50 6.04
C ILE A 27 -20.68 1.40 6.72
N PRO A 28 -20.28 2.48 7.39
CA PRO A 28 -21.19 3.37 8.10
C PRO A 28 -22.34 3.87 7.22
N GLY A 29 -23.58 3.57 7.63
CA GLY A 29 -24.79 3.96 6.90
C GLY A 29 -25.19 3.06 5.73
N TYR A 30 -24.40 2.04 5.37
CA TYR A 30 -24.65 1.19 4.19
C TYR A 30 -24.68 -0.32 4.49
N GLY A 31 -24.40 -0.73 5.75
CA GLY A 31 -24.31 -2.15 6.12
C GLY A 31 -22.94 -2.76 5.80
N GLU A 32 -22.90 -4.09 5.71
CA GLU A 32 -21.65 -4.81 5.45
C GLU A 32 -21.43 -5.01 3.95
N ASP A 33 -20.25 -4.63 3.47
CA ASP A 33 -19.83 -4.84 2.07
C ASP A 33 -18.29 -4.83 1.98
N LYS A 34 -17.78 -4.99 0.76
CA LYS A 34 -16.35 -4.86 0.48
C LYS A 34 -15.86 -3.46 0.80
N VAL A 35 -14.70 -3.35 1.44
CA VAL A 35 -14.12 -2.04 1.80
C VAL A 35 -13.96 -1.09 0.61
N ASN A 36 -13.72 -1.61 -0.60
CA ASN A 36 -13.64 -0.78 -1.80
C ASN A 36 -14.99 -0.14 -2.18
N ALA A 37 -16.13 -0.72 -1.77
CA ALA A 37 -17.45 -0.12 -1.98
C ALA A 37 -17.60 1.20 -1.22
N ALA A 38 -16.98 1.32 -0.04
CA ALA A 38 -17.02 2.56 0.74
C ALA A 38 -16.50 3.77 -0.06
N PHE A 39 -15.41 3.57 -0.82
CA PHE A 39 -14.89 4.63 -1.68
C PHE A 39 -15.88 5.01 -2.81
N SER A 40 -16.52 4.03 -3.41
CA SER A 40 -17.51 4.27 -4.47
C SER A 40 -18.79 4.94 -3.96
N LEU A 41 -19.17 4.70 -2.71
CA LEU A 41 -20.39 5.21 -2.08
C LEU A 41 -20.21 6.62 -1.49
N GLY A 42 -19.08 6.89 -0.85
CA GLY A 42 -18.87 8.14 -0.12
C GLY A 42 -17.44 8.70 -0.23
N GLY A 43 -16.65 8.22 -1.19
CA GLY A 43 -15.29 8.72 -1.43
C GLY A 43 -14.31 8.40 -0.30
N ALA A 44 -13.22 9.17 -0.26
CA ALA A 44 -12.18 9.06 0.74
C ALA A 44 -12.68 9.17 2.19
N PRO A 45 -13.59 10.09 2.55
CA PRO A 45 -14.09 10.23 3.92
C PRO A 45 -14.78 8.96 4.43
N LEU A 46 -15.65 8.35 3.62
CA LEU A 46 -16.35 7.13 4.03
C LEU A 46 -15.41 5.93 4.09
N LEU A 47 -14.45 5.85 3.18
CA LEU A 47 -13.41 4.82 3.24
C LEU A 47 -12.57 4.95 4.51
N ALA A 48 -12.11 6.16 4.85
CA ALA A 48 -11.35 6.41 6.07
C ALA A 48 -12.16 6.01 7.31
N GLN A 49 -13.41 6.47 7.41
CA GLN A 49 -14.30 6.12 8.52
C GLN A 49 -14.53 4.60 8.63
N THR A 50 -14.68 3.90 7.51
CA THR A 50 -14.83 2.44 7.48
C THR A 50 -13.58 1.75 8.03
N VAL A 51 -12.40 2.21 7.62
CA VAL A 51 -11.12 1.65 8.10
C VAL A 51 -10.91 1.97 9.57
N GLU A 52 -11.17 3.19 10.03
CA GLU A 52 -11.10 3.58 11.45
C GLU A 52 -12.01 2.71 12.32
N GLN A 53 -13.26 2.52 11.89
CA GLN A 53 -14.19 1.67 12.61
C GLN A 53 -13.75 0.20 12.69
N ALA A 54 -13.18 -0.33 11.61
CA ALA A 54 -12.76 -1.73 11.53
C ALA A 54 -11.44 -1.99 12.30
N THR A 55 -10.55 -1.00 12.36
CA THR A 55 -9.23 -1.15 12.98
C THR A 55 -9.15 -0.61 14.40
N GLY A 56 -10.06 0.30 14.77
CA GLY A 56 -9.99 1.06 16.03
C GLY A 56 -8.88 2.12 16.05
N LEU A 57 -8.21 2.36 14.92
CA LEU A 57 -7.17 3.38 14.79
C LEU A 57 -7.79 4.68 14.28
N HIS A 58 -7.24 5.81 14.70
CA HIS A 58 -7.50 7.10 14.07
C HIS A 58 -6.54 7.32 12.90
N LEU A 59 -7.05 7.83 11.78
CA LEU A 59 -6.27 8.15 10.59
C LEU A 59 -5.98 9.65 10.55
N ASP A 60 -4.74 10.03 10.80
CA ASP A 60 -4.33 11.44 10.79
C ASP A 60 -4.37 12.03 9.38
N HIS A 61 -3.97 11.25 8.37
CA HIS A 61 -3.87 11.69 6.98
C HIS A 61 -4.34 10.64 5.99
N TYR A 62 -4.81 11.11 4.85
CA TYR A 62 -5.22 10.31 3.71
C TYR A 62 -4.44 10.74 2.47
N ALA A 63 -3.97 9.77 1.69
CA ALA A 63 -3.36 10.03 0.40
C ALA A 63 -3.87 9.05 -0.65
N GLU A 64 -4.22 9.59 -1.82
CA GLU A 64 -4.65 8.81 -2.99
C GLU A 64 -3.74 9.07 -4.17
N ILE A 65 -3.40 8.01 -4.89
CA ILE A 65 -2.57 8.07 -6.10
C ILE A 65 -3.36 7.44 -7.24
N GLY A 66 -3.72 8.25 -8.24
CA GLY A 66 -4.32 7.76 -9.48
C GLY A 66 -3.32 6.99 -10.35
N PHE A 67 -3.81 6.19 -11.29
CA PHE A 67 -2.95 5.36 -12.16
C PHE A 67 -1.96 6.17 -13.00
N ASP A 68 -2.40 7.29 -13.59
CA ASP A 68 -1.51 8.15 -14.38
C ASP A 68 -0.46 8.81 -13.50
N GLY A 69 -0.87 9.19 -12.29
CA GLY A 69 0.01 9.74 -11.29
C GLY A 69 1.05 8.75 -10.80
N PHE A 70 0.66 7.51 -10.58
CA PHE A 70 1.56 6.45 -10.20
C PHE A 70 2.69 6.25 -11.23
N ALA A 71 2.35 6.16 -12.52
CA ALA A 71 3.34 6.03 -13.58
C ALA A 71 4.29 7.23 -13.62
N ALA A 72 3.76 8.46 -13.51
CA ALA A 72 4.55 9.67 -13.48
C ALA A 72 5.51 9.76 -12.27
N LEU A 73 5.08 9.29 -11.10
CA LEU A 73 5.94 9.20 -9.91
C LEU A 73 7.10 8.23 -10.11
N VAL A 74 6.82 7.05 -10.67
CA VAL A 74 7.86 6.05 -10.98
C VAL A 74 8.89 6.62 -11.94
N ASP A 75 8.46 7.29 -13.00
CA ASP A 75 9.37 7.92 -13.98
C ASP A 75 10.18 9.06 -13.34
N ALA A 76 9.56 9.85 -12.46
CA ALA A 76 10.21 10.97 -11.79
C ALA A 76 11.33 10.51 -10.83
N VAL A 77 11.19 9.38 -10.15
CA VAL A 77 12.27 8.79 -9.33
C VAL A 77 13.33 8.07 -10.18
N GLY A 78 13.08 7.93 -11.49
CA GLY A 78 13.98 7.31 -12.46
C GLY A 78 13.87 5.80 -12.54
N GLY A 79 12.68 5.27 -12.31
CA GLY A 79 12.39 3.84 -12.33
C GLY A 79 12.59 3.16 -10.97
N VAL A 80 12.03 1.97 -10.86
CA VAL A 80 12.07 1.13 -9.66
C VAL A 80 12.60 -0.25 -10.02
N ARG A 81 13.61 -0.73 -9.28
CA ARG A 81 14.18 -2.06 -9.51
C ARG A 81 13.29 -3.12 -8.89
N MET A 82 12.82 -4.04 -9.74
CA MET A 82 12.00 -5.19 -9.33
C MET A 82 12.62 -6.49 -9.85
N CYS A 83 12.37 -7.58 -9.13
CA CYS A 83 12.96 -8.89 -9.44
C CYS A 83 11.83 -9.97 -9.51
N PRO A 84 10.98 -9.99 -10.55
CA PRO A 84 10.01 -11.06 -10.71
C PRO A 84 10.68 -12.43 -10.74
N ALA A 85 10.17 -13.40 -9.96
CA ALA A 85 10.69 -14.75 -9.94
C ALA A 85 10.41 -15.49 -11.25
N GLU A 86 9.27 -15.19 -11.88
CA GLU A 86 8.82 -15.78 -13.14
C GLU A 86 8.51 -14.68 -14.16
N PRO A 87 8.53 -15.00 -15.47
CA PRO A 87 8.13 -14.03 -16.49
C PRO A 87 6.62 -13.74 -16.37
N ILE A 88 6.23 -12.49 -16.59
CA ILE A 88 4.85 -12.02 -16.50
C ILE A 88 4.45 -11.46 -17.87
N SER A 89 3.62 -12.18 -18.61
CA SER A 89 3.03 -11.72 -19.86
C SER A 89 1.54 -11.48 -19.67
N ASP A 90 1.13 -10.22 -19.67
CA ASP A 90 -0.26 -9.82 -19.49
C ASP A 90 -0.63 -8.74 -20.53
N PRO A 91 -1.21 -9.15 -21.66
CA PRO A 91 -1.67 -8.22 -22.70
C PRO A 91 -2.72 -7.23 -22.22
N LEU A 92 -3.55 -7.60 -21.23
CA LEU A 92 -4.58 -6.73 -20.67
C LEU A 92 -3.97 -5.64 -19.77
N ALA A 93 -2.88 -5.95 -19.10
CA ALA A 93 -2.09 -4.98 -18.35
C ALA A 93 -1.05 -4.24 -19.24
N GLY A 94 -0.85 -4.70 -20.48
CA GLY A 94 0.05 -4.11 -21.46
C GLY A 94 1.53 -4.33 -21.18
N ILE A 95 1.87 -5.46 -20.53
CA ILE A 95 3.24 -5.81 -20.13
C ILE A 95 3.67 -7.18 -20.63
N ASP A 96 4.99 -7.29 -20.88
CA ASP A 96 5.70 -8.54 -21.13
C ASP A 96 7.08 -8.42 -20.44
N LEU A 97 7.19 -8.96 -19.25
CA LEU A 97 8.32 -8.78 -18.33
C LEU A 97 9.04 -10.12 -18.16
N PRO A 98 10.33 -10.20 -18.46
CA PRO A 98 11.12 -11.40 -18.19
C PRO A 98 11.31 -11.61 -16.69
N ALA A 99 11.64 -12.85 -16.31
CA ALA A 99 12.09 -13.14 -14.96
C ALA A 99 13.44 -12.48 -14.66
N GLY A 100 13.68 -12.19 -13.38
CA GLY A 100 14.93 -11.61 -12.91
C GLY A 100 14.84 -10.11 -12.63
N CYS A 101 15.96 -9.56 -12.15
CA CYS A 101 16.00 -8.17 -11.71
C CYS A 101 16.12 -7.21 -12.90
N GLN A 102 15.22 -6.26 -12.97
CA GLN A 102 15.19 -5.22 -14.00
C GLN A 102 14.61 -3.91 -13.47
N GLU A 103 14.85 -2.82 -14.16
CA GLU A 103 14.30 -1.51 -13.80
C GLU A 103 12.97 -1.29 -14.52
N PHE A 104 11.93 -1.02 -13.75
CA PHE A 104 10.59 -0.73 -14.28
C PHE A 104 10.44 0.78 -14.43
N ASP A 105 10.07 1.21 -15.63
CA ASP A 105 9.52 2.54 -15.88
C ASP A 105 8.05 2.61 -15.40
N GLY A 106 7.45 3.78 -15.49
CA GLY A 106 6.07 3.99 -15.03
C GLY A 106 5.05 3.09 -15.71
N ARG A 107 5.22 2.78 -17.01
CA ARG A 107 4.33 1.89 -17.76
C ARG A 107 4.44 0.44 -17.27
N ASN A 108 5.65 -0.08 -17.18
CA ASN A 108 5.91 -1.44 -16.73
C ASN A 108 5.50 -1.63 -15.27
N ALA A 109 5.77 -0.63 -14.42
CA ALA A 109 5.34 -0.59 -13.04
C ALA A 109 3.82 -0.65 -12.90
N LEU A 110 3.09 0.18 -13.66
CA LEU A 110 1.64 0.21 -13.63
C LEU A 110 1.05 -1.13 -14.11
N GLY A 111 1.61 -1.70 -15.17
CA GLY A 111 1.20 -3.02 -15.66
C GLY A 111 1.45 -4.11 -14.62
N TYR A 112 2.60 -4.10 -13.96
CA TYR A 112 2.98 -5.05 -12.93
C TYR A 112 2.01 -5.06 -11.73
N VAL A 113 1.66 -3.88 -11.20
CA VAL A 113 0.73 -3.78 -10.05
C VAL A 113 -0.73 -4.05 -10.42
N ARG A 114 -1.08 -4.03 -11.71
CA ARG A 114 -2.42 -4.32 -12.24
C ARG A 114 -2.57 -5.75 -12.75
N SER A 115 -1.47 -6.43 -13.06
CA SER A 115 -1.49 -7.77 -13.65
C SER A 115 -2.19 -8.79 -12.75
N ARG A 116 -2.95 -9.67 -13.37
CA ARG A 116 -3.58 -10.85 -12.78
C ARG A 116 -3.13 -12.14 -13.48
N ALA A 117 -2.15 -12.04 -14.37
CA ALA A 117 -1.63 -13.17 -15.14
C ALA A 117 -0.64 -14.01 -14.31
N THR A 118 -1.02 -14.33 -13.07
CA THR A 118 -0.25 -15.14 -12.12
C THR A 118 -1.13 -16.26 -11.58
N PRO A 119 -0.56 -17.38 -11.11
CA PRO A 119 -1.34 -18.55 -10.68
C PRO A 119 -2.38 -18.27 -9.59
N ARG A 120 -2.09 -17.33 -8.68
CA ARG A 120 -2.98 -16.96 -7.58
C ARG A 120 -3.65 -15.58 -7.78
N ALA A 121 -3.63 -15.07 -9.02
CA ALA A 121 -4.30 -13.85 -9.49
C ALA A 121 -4.35 -12.69 -8.45
N ASP A 122 -5.40 -12.63 -7.62
CA ASP A 122 -5.63 -11.51 -6.71
C ASP A 122 -4.66 -11.50 -5.50
N LEU A 123 -4.22 -12.65 -5.01
CA LEU A 123 -3.23 -12.74 -3.93
C LEU A 123 -1.85 -12.27 -4.40
N ASP A 124 -1.42 -12.76 -5.55
CA ASP A 124 -0.13 -12.36 -6.13
C ASP A 124 -0.13 -10.87 -6.49
N ARG A 125 -1.28 -10.34 -6.95
CA ARG A 125 -1.43 -8.91 -7.19
C ARG A 125 -1.23 -8.08 -5.90
N MET A 126 -1.80 -8.51 -4.76
CA MET A 126 -1.60 -7.81 -3.48
C MET A 126 -0.15 -7.85 -3.04
N ILE A 127 0.51 -9.02 -3.16
CA ILE A 127 1.93 -9.19 -2.85
C ILE A 127 2.78 -8.28 -3.74
N ASN A 128 2.51 -8.29 -5.06
CA ASN A 128 3.23 -7.46 -6.03
C ASN A 128 3.04 -5.96 -5.76
N GLN A 129 1.81 -5.53 -5.45
CA GLN A 129 1.53 -4.13 -5.09
C GLN A 129 2.30 -3.70 -3.84
N ARG A 130 2.31 -4.53 -2.79
CA ARG A 130 3.04 -4.27 -1.56
C ARG A 130 4.55 -4.19 -1.80
N ALA A 131 5.10 -5.20 -2.47
CA ALA A 131 6.52 -5.26 -2.80
C ALA A 131 6.95 -4.07 -3.67
N PHE A 132 6.13 -3.71 -4.67
CA PHE A 132 6.40 -2.56 -5.52
C PHE A 132 6.34 -1.25 -4.75
N MET A 133 5.32 -1.06 -3.89
CA MET A 133 5.20 0.16 -3.09
C MET A 133 6.38 0.34 -2.14
N SER A 134 6.82 -0.72 -1.47
CA SER A 134 8.02 -0.70 -0.64
C SER A 134 9.26 -0.30 -1.46
N ALA A 135 9.45 -0.91 -2.64
CA ALA A 135 10.58 -0.59 -3.52
C ALA A 135 10.53 0.85 -4.05
N LEU A 136 9.33 1.36 -4.41
CA LEU A 136 9.14 2.74 -4.85
C LEU A 136 9.49 3.74 -3.75
N LEU A 137 9.05 3.50 -2.53
CA LEU A 137 9.34 4.36 -1.39
C LEU A 137 10.83 4.35 -1.05
N HIS A 138 11.45 3.17 -1.02
CA HIS A 138 12.90 3.06 -0.85
C HIS A 138 13.66 3.80 -1.95
N ARG A 139 13.22 3.71 -3.22
CA ARG A 139 13.83 4.45 -4.33
C ARG A 139 13.64 5.95 -4.19
N ALA A 140 12.43 6.41 -3.85
CA ALA A 140 12.13 7.83 -3.69
C ALA A 140 12.95 8.50 -2.58
N THR A 141 13.25 7.75 -1.51
CA THR A 141 14.05 8.21 -0.36
C THR A 141 15.54 7.93 -0.50
N SER A 142 15.98 7.31 -1.61
CA SER A 142 17.39 6.98 -1.82
C SER A 142 18.26 8.24 -1.96
N PRO A 143 19.54 8.20 -1.53
CA PRO A 143 20.47 9.31 -1.70
C PRO A 143 20.63 9.74 -3.16
N GLU A 144 20.53 8.81 -4.12
CA GLU A 144 20.59 9.09 -5.55
C GLU A 144 19.48 10.01 -6.06
N VAL A 145 18.30 9.93 -5.43
CA VAL A 145 17.14 10.78 -5.75
C VAL A 145 17.21 12.06 -4.93
N LEU A 146 17.40 11.95 -3.61
CA LEU A 146 17.38 13.10 -2.69
C LEU A 146 18.54 14.08 -2.91
N LEU A 147 19.73 13.59 -3.30
CA LEU A 147 20.89 14.44 -3.56
C LEU A 147 20.97 14.97 -5.00
N ASN A 148 20.05 14.56 -5.88
CA ASN A 148 20.01 15.01 -7.26
C ASN A 148 18.98 16.13 -7.47
N PRO A 149 19.38 17.42 -7.49
CA PRO A 149 18.46 18.54 -7.63
C PRO A 149 17.71 18.56 -8.97
N LEU A 150 18.24 17.89 -10.01
CA LEU A 150 17.58 17.78 -11.31
C LEU A 150 16.31 16.90 -11.25
N ARG A 151 16.21 16.04 -10.23
CA ARG A 151 15.02 15.18 -10.00
C ARG A 151 13.96 15.84 -9.14
N TRP A 152 14.29 16.87 -8.37
CA TRP A 152 13.35 17.50 -7.45
C TRP A 152 12.18 18.17 -8.17
N GLN A 153 12.44 18.85 -9.29
CA GLN A 153 11.38 19.53 -10.03
C GLN A 153 10.43 18.54 -10.72
N PRO A 154 10.87 17.48 -11.41
CA PRO A 154 10.00 16.43 -11.92
C PRO A 154 9.22 15.72 -10.80
N MET A 155 9.87 15.36 -9.69
CA MET A 155 9.23 14.74 -8.54
C MET A 155 8.14 15.62 -7.91
N ALA A 156 8.44 16.89 -7.66
CA ALA A 156 7.46 17.82 -7.11
C ALA A 156 6.24 17.97 -8.02
N ARG A 157 6.45 18.10 -9.34
CA ARG A 157 5.36 18.16 -10.32
C ARG A 157 4.58 16.85 -10.39
N ALA A 158 5.26 15.72 -10.39
CA ALA A 158 4.58 14.42 -10.38
C ALA A 158 3.76 14.26 -9.10
N ALA A 159 4.29 14.57 -7.93
CA ALA A 159 3.58 14.50 -6.67
C ALA A 159 2.34 15.41 -6.64
N THR A 160 2.48 16.70 -6.98
CA THR A 160 1.36 17.65 -6.95
C THR A 160 0.25 17.35 -7.95
N ASN A 161 0.57 16.71 -9.09
CA ASN A 161 -0.42 16.35 -10.10
C ASN A 161 -1.01 14.95 -9.90
N SER A 162 -0.43 14.15 -9.02
CA SER A 162 -0.68 12.71 -8.96
C SER A 162 -1.19 12.22 -7.62
N VAL A 163 -0.93 12.98 -6.56
CA VAL A 163 -1.30 12.63 -5.19
C VAL A 163 -2.37 13.59 -4.72
N ALA A 164 -3.58 13.08 -4.46
CA ALA A 164 -4.59 13.79 -3.72
C ALA A 164 -4.39 13.47 -2.22
N VAL A 165 -4.37 14.49 -1.39
CA VAL A 165 -4.25 14.38 0.07
C VAL A 165 -5.43 15.07 0.75
N ASP A 166 -5.63 14.82 2.02
CA ASP A 166 -6.57 15.56 2.84
C ASP A 166 -6.17 17.04 2.96
N GLU A 167 -7.14 17.90 3.31
CA GLU A 167 -6.95 19.35 3.37
C GLU A 167 -5.93 19.78 4.45
N ASP A 168 -5.75 18.97 5.50
CA ASP A 168 -4.85 19.23 6.61
C ASP A 168 -3.43 18.68 6.40
N ALA A 169 -3.20 17.93 5.31
CA ALA A 169 -1.88 17.35 5.03
C ALA A 169 -0.88 18.40 4.55
N HIS A 170 0.28 18.42 5.17
CA HIS A 170 1.36 19.33 4.85
C HIS A 170 2.58 18.61 4.28
N VAL A 171 3.46 19.34 3.60
CA VAL A 171 4.68 18.78 2.98
C VAL A 171 5.58 18.07 4.00
N TRP A 172 5.60 18.52 5.26
CA TRP A 172 6.40 17.84 6.31
C TRP A 172 5.79 16.52 6.76
N ASP A 173 4.48 16.28 6.59
CA ASP A 173 3.85 15.01 6.88
C ASP A 173 4.26 13.98 5.83
N LEU A 174 4.31 14.37 4.56
CA LEU A 174 4.91 13.56 3.49
C LEU A 174 6.41 13.33 3.73
N GLY A 175 7.13 14.33 4.23
CA GLY A 175 8.53 14.19 4.63
C GLY A 175 8.72 13.21 5.79
N ARG A 176 7.85 13.26 6.80
CA ARG A 176 7.85 12.32 7.93
C ARG A 176 7.53 10.90 7.47
N LEU A 177 6.54 10.75 6.59
CA LEU A 177 6.21 9.46 5.95
C LEU A 177 7.42 8.90 5.21
N ALA A 178 8.05 9.70 4.33
CA ALA A 178 9.22 9.29 3.58
C ALA A 178 10.39 8.91 4.50
N TRP A 179 10.62 9.67 5.57
CA TRP A 179 11.65 9.37 6.56
C TRP A 179 11.38 8.07 7.32
N ALA A 180 10.14 7.88 7.80
CA ALA A 180 9.74 6.67 8.53
C ALA A 180 9.84 5.41 7.67
N MET A 181 9.66 5.55 6.36
CA MET A 181 9.73 4.46 5.40
C MET A 181 11.13 4.25 4.81
N HIS A 182 12.12 5.06 5.17
CA HIS A 182 13.50 4.94 4.69
C HIS A 182 14.30 3.84 5.41
N GLY A 183 13.87 3.41 6.60
CA GLY A 183 14.56 2.38 7.37
C GLY A 183 14.41 0.98 6.78
N ASP A 184 15.49 0.20 6.80
CA ASP A 184 15.47 -1.23 6.41
C ASP A 184 14.62 -2.08 7.38
N ASP A 185 14.24 -1.50 8.53
CA ASP A 185 13.48 -2.17 9.60
C ASP A 185 11.96 -2.06 9.45
N MET A 186 11.45 -1.42 8.38
CA MET A 186 10.01 -1.27 8.17
C MET A 186 9.30 -2.63 8.09
N VAL A 187 8.31 -2.82 8.96
CA VAL A 187 7.45 -4.01 8.93
C VAL A 187 6.40 -3.86 7.84
N THR A 188 6.29 -4.85 6.97
CA THR A 188 5.28 -4.89 5.91
C THR A 188 4.47 -6.17 6.05
N THR A 189 3.15 -6.03 6.22
CA THR A 189 2.25 -7.17 6.38
C THR A 189 0.90 -6.94 5.69
N THR A 190 0.08 -7.98 5.61
CA THR A 190 -1.34 -7.90 5.25
C THR A 190 -2.16 -8.09 6.51
N VAL A 191 -3.34 -7.47 6.60
CA VAL A 191 -4.26 -7.76 7.71
C VAL A 191 -4.52 -9.28 7.76
N PRO A 192 -4.44 -9.92 8.95
CA PRO A 192 -4.65 -11.36 9.05
C PRO A 192 -5.99 -11.80 8.49
N ILE A 193 -5.93 -12.76 7.54
CA ILE A 193 -7.11 -13.28 6.84
C ILE A 193 -7.57 -14.56 7.54
N GLY A 194 -8.83 -14.59 7.97
CA GLY A 194 -9.47 -15.77 8.54
C GLY A 194 -9.99 -16.71 7.47
N GLU A 195 -10.81 -16.17 6.56
CA GLU A 195 -11.40 -17.00 5.50
C GLU A 195 -11.72 -16.20 4.21
N PHE A 196 -11.85 -16.93 3.13
CA PHE A 196 -12.43 -16.44 1.88
C PHE A 196 -13.83 -17.04 1.74
N THR A 197 -14.85 -16.21 1.63
CA THR A 197 -16.24 -16.66 1.54
C THR A 197 -17.00 -15.91 0.45
N GLY A 198 -18.25 -16.32 0.21
CA GLY A 198 -19.14 -15.65 -0.73
C GLY A 198 -20.15 -14.78 0.01
N SER A 199 -20.46 -13.63 -0.55
CA SER A 199 -21.55 -12.75 -0.12
C SER A 199 -22.39 -12.34 -1.33
N ASP A 200 -23.44 -11.53 -1.11
CA ASP A 200 -24.24 -10.95 -2.19
C ASP A 200 -23.37 -10.07 -3.13
N SER A 201 -22.26 -9.55 -2.62
CA SER A 201 -21.26 -8.77 -3.37
C SER A 201 -20.19 -9.63 -4.06
N GLY A 202 -20.35 -10.97 -4.07
CA GLY A 202 -19.41 -11.94 -4.63
C GLY A 202 -18.37 -12.44 -3.62
N ALA A 203 -17.19 -12.86 -4.09
CA ALA A 203 -16.13 -13.33 -3.20
C ALA A 203 -15.62 -12.21 -2.30
N VAL A 204 -15.53 -12.47 -1.00
CA VAL A 204 -15.09 -11.53 0.03
C VAL A 204 -14.01 -12.16 0.92
N VAL A 205 -13.27 -11.28 1.60
CA VAL A 205 -12.23 -11.62 2.56
C VAL A 205 -12.71 -11.26 3.96
N VAL A 206 -12.81 -12.25 4.83
CA VAL A 206 -13.12 -12.05 6.24
C VAL A 206 -11.82 -12.08 7.05
N TRP A 207 -11.62 -11.09 7.90
CA TRP A 207 -10.42 -11.02 8.72
C TRP A 207 -10.47 -12.05 9.87
N ASP A 208 -9.29 -12.56 10.25
CA ASP A 208 -9.15 -13.22 11.55
C ASP A 208 -9.25 -12.15 12.63
N SER A 209 -10.37 -12.10 13.33
CA SER A 209 -10.67 -11.05 14.29
C SER A 209 -9.68 -10.98 15.45
N ASP A 210 -9.19 -12.14 15.94
CA ASP A 210 -8.25 -12.18 17.06
C ASP A 210 -6.85 -11.73 16.62
N ALA A 211 -6.37 -12.21 15.48
CA ALA A 211 -5.07 -11.84 14.95
C ALA A 211 -5.05 -10.38 14.46
N ALA A 212 -6.10 -9.92 13.78
CA ALA A 212 -6.26 -8.53 13.36
C ALA A 212 -6.36 -7.59 14.58
N GLY A 213 -7.12 -7.99 15.62
CA GLY A 213 -7.21 -7.24 16.87
C GLY A 213 -5.86 -7.06 17.57
N ARG A 214 -5.01 -8.10 17.58
CA ARG A 214 -3.64 -8.02 18.14
C ARG A 214 -2.73 -7.12 17.29
N LEU A 215 -2.84 -7.20 15.97
CA LEU A 215 -2.11 -6.33 15.05
C LEU A 215 -2.44 -4.85 15.32
N PHE A 216 -3.72 -4.48 15.26
CA PHE A 216 -4.13 -3.09 15.40
C PHE A 216 -3.96 -2.56 16.83
N THR A 217 -4.09 -3.42 17.85
CA THR A 217 -3.75 -3.05 19.25
C THR A 217 -2.27 -2.74 19.41
N ALA A 218 -1.38 -3.50 18.76
CA ALA A 218 0.05 -3.20 18.78
C ALA A 218 0.36 -1.84 18.14
N LEU A 219 -0.28 -1.53 16.99
CA LEU A 219 -0.13 -0.24 16.33
C LEU A 219 -0.68 0.91 17.19
N ALA A 220 -1.88 0.76 17.76
CA ALA A 220 -2.49 1.78 18.62
C ALA A 220 -1.63 2.15 19.85
N ASN A 221 -0.80 1.24 20.32
CA ASN A 221 0.05 1.43 21.51
C ASN A 221 1.53 1.67 21.16
N ASP A 222 1.89 1.91 19.90
CA ASP A 222 3.28 2.07 19.45
C ASP A 222 4.19 0.90 19.91
N THR A 223 3.67 -0.32 19.93
CA THR A 223 4.42 -1.52 20.33
C THR A 223 4.76 -2.38 19.12
N THR A 224 5.77 -3.23 19.28
CA THR A 224 6.18 -4.17 18.23
C THR A 224 5.03 -5.10 17.85
N VAL A 225 4.75 -5.21 16.57
CA VAL A 225 3.76 -6.16 16.05
C VAL A 225 4.23 -7.59 16.33
N PRO A 226 3.38 -8.47 16.91
CA PRO A 226 3.75 -9.85 17.18
C PRO A 226 4.11 -10.62 15.90
N ASP A 227 5.17 -11.41 15.93
CA ASP A 227 5.69 -12.16 14.77
C ASP A 227 4.68 -13.15 14.17
N ASP A 228 3.75 -13.63 14.98
CA ASP A 228 2.73 -14.60 14.57
C ASP A 228 1.58 -13.98 13.78
N VAL A 229 1.43 -12.64 13.79
CA VAL A 229 0.44 -11.91 12.99
C VAL A 229 1.07 -11.23 11.76
N ILE A 230 2.39 -11.31 11.61
CA ILE A 230 3.10 -10.82 10.42
C ILE A 230 3.08 -11.91 9.36
N GLU A 231 2.57 -11.58 8.18
CA GLU A 231 2.64 -12.48 7.03
C GLU A 231 4.10 -12.73 6.63
N LYS A 232 4.57 -13.96 6.83
CA LYS A 232 5.92 -14.33 6.41
C LYS A 232 5.99 -14.39 4.87
N PRO A 233 7.07 -13.87 4.25
CA PRO A 233 7.29 -14.08 2.83
C PRO A 233 7.27 -15.60 2.56
N GLN A 234 6.34 -16.04 1.73
CA GLN A 234 6.35 -17.42 1.27
C GLN A 234 7.55 -17.60 0.31
N PRO A 235 8.34 -18.66 0.49
CA PRO A 235 9.51 -18.95 -0.35
C PRO A 235 9.14 -19.20 -1.82
#